data_f8009884177d7d5969a2de464b0bb626
#
_entry.id   f8009884177d7d5969a2de464b0bb626
#
_cell.length_a   1.000
_cell.length_b   1.000
_cell.length_c   1.000
_cell.angle_alpha   90.00
_cell.angle_beta   90.00
_cell.angle_gamma   90.00
#
_symmetry.space_group_name_H-M   'P 1'
#
loop_
_entity.id
_entity.type
_entity.pdbx_description
1 polymer ?
#
loop_
_entity_poly.entity_id
_entity_poly.type
_entity_poly.pdbx_seq_one_letter_code
_entity_poly.pdbx_strand_id
1 'polypeptide(L)'
;MTWRHPFNKKLITSRFGATQNRLTAHRGLDYAPKEGSRIPAVTEGTVQVVKWSSILGWVLVQSGWDAINGRAVFIGYCHLQEKPALQPKTRIKIGQTIGKVGNTGSASRGAHLHLTVGPRVTSVTFGVVFDPEAFIDERINA
;
A
#
# COMPACT_ATOMS: atom_id res chain seq x y z
N MET A 1 -15.21 -8.64 -8.36
CA MET A 1 -14.55 -7.80 -7.34
C MET A 1 -13.42 -7.03 -7.99
N THR A 2 -13.43 -5.71 -7.91
CA THR A 2 -12.40 -4.84 -8.52
C THR A 2 -11.42 -4.29 -7.50
N TRP A 3 -11.78 -4.29 -6.23
CA TRP A 3 -10.95 -3.85 -5.11
C TRP A 3 -11.10 -4.80 -3.93
N ARG A 4 -10.05 -4.92 -3.14
CA ARG A 4 -10.06 -5.70 -1.90
C ARG A 4 -9.07 -5.09 -0.90
N HIS A 5 -9.31 -5.33 0.40
CA HIS A 5 -8.28 -5.08 1.40
C HIS A 5 -7.16 -6.13 1.24
N PRO A 6 -5.90 -5.76 1.51
CA PRO A 6 -4.80 -6.74 1.41
C PRO A 6 -4.88 -7.81 2.49
N PHE A 7 -5.41 -7.46 3.67
CA PHE A 7 -5.56 -8.36 4.82
C PHE A 7 -6.87 -8.09 5.54
N ASN A 8 -7.23 -8.97 6.46
CA ASN A 8 -8.39 -8.77 7.32
C ASN A 8 -8.22 -7.48 8.12
N LYS A 9 -9.26 -6.68 8.21
CA LYS A 9 -9.24 -5.40 8.96
C LYS A 9 -8.90 -5.55 10.43
N LYS A 10 -9.09 -6.74 11.02
CA LYS A 10 -8.69 -7.01 12.40
C LYS A 10 -7.17 -6.87 12.60
N LEU A 11 -6.38 -6.91 11.52
CA LEU A 11 -4.94 -6.76 11.56
C LEU A 11 -4.47 -5.31 11.45
N ILE A 12 -5.39 -4.36 11.32
CA ILE A 12 -5.06 -2.93 11.26
C ILE A 12 -4.55 -2.50 12.64
N THR A 13 -3.36 -1.88 12.65
CA THR A 13 -2.71 -1.39 13.86
C THR A 13 -2.61 0.12 13.92
N SER A 14 -2.67 0.81 12.79
CA SER A 14 -2.63 2.27 12.73
C SER A 14 -3.42 2.76 11.52
N ARG A 15 -4.38 3.63 11.77
CA ARG A 15 -5.27 4.17 10.74
C ARG A 15 -4.75 5.49 10.18
N PHE A 16 -5.26 5.83 9.02
CA PHE A 16 -4.98 7.10 8.35
C PHE A 16 -5.34 8.28 9.27
N GLY A 17 -4.44 9.25 9.32
CA GLY A 17 -4.63 10.44 10.15
C GLY A 17 -4.26 10.27 11.62
N ALA A 18 -3.87 9.07 12.06
CA ALA A 18 -3.45 8.83 13.44
C ALA A 18 -2.25 9.70 13.79
N THR A 19 -2.26 10.29 15.00
CA THR A 19 -1.22 11.21 15.46
C THR A 19 -0.41 10.67 16.62
N GLN A 20 -0.82 9.59 17.25
CA GLN A 20 -0.14 9.02 18.41
C GLN A 20 1.30 8.62 18.07
N ASN A 21 2.26 9.11 18.87
CA ASN A 21 3.69 8.85 18.70
C ASN A 21 4.22 9.28 17.31
N ARG A 22 3.62 10.30 16.71
CA ARG A 22 4.00 10.80 15.39
C ARG A 22 4.20 12.30 15.40
N LEU A 23 5.19 12.78 14.63
CA LEU A 23 5.40 14.21 14.40
C LEU A 23 4.37 14.77 13.42
N THR A 24 3.91 13.92 12.47
CA THR A 24 2.88 14.28 11.50
C THR A 24 1.83 13.17 11.47
N ALA A 25 0.62 13.50 11.00
CA ALA A 25 -0.46 12.53 10.87
C ALA A 25 -0.05 11.38 9.93
N HIS A 26 -0.51 10.17 10.25
CA HIS A 26 -0.23 8.96 9.47
C HIS A 26 -0.81 9.11 8.05
N ARG A 27 0.03 8.91 7.04
CA ARG A 27 -0.33 9.12 5.64
C ARG A 27 -0.85 7.86 4.95
N GLY A 28 -1.02 6.77 5.68
CA GLY A 28 -1.44 5.49 5.13
C GLY A 28 -2.18 4.65 6.14
N LEU A 29 -2.23 3.37 5.88
CA LEU A 29 -2.92 2.37 6.70
C LEU A 29 -1.96 1.23 6.98
N ASP A 30 -1.77 0.89 8.25
CA ASP A 30 -0.85 -0.16 8.67
C ASP A 30 -1.61 -1.44 9.05
N TYR A 31 -1.16 -2.57 8.49
CA TYR A 31 -1.61 -3.91 8.85
C TYR A 31 -0.42 -4.69 9.40
N ALA A 32 -0.63 -5.47 10.45
CA ALA A 32 0.45 -6.24 11.07
C ALA A 32 0.17 -7.76 11.05
N PRO A 33 0.12 -8.39 9.87
CA PRO A 33 0.15 -9.84 9.80
C PRO A 33 1.56 -10.35 10.12
N LYS A 34 1.72 -11.67 10.16
CA LYS A 34 3.03 -12.28 10.41
C LYS A 34 4.03 -11.83 9.33
N GLU A 35 5.26 -11.54 9.75
CA GLU A 35 6.36 -11.24 8.82
C GLU A 35 6.53 -12.36 7.81
N GLY A 36 6.76 -12.00 6.54
CA GLY A 36 6.84 -12.95 5.45
C GLY A 36 5.51 -13.29 4.80
N SER A 37 4.39 -12.81 5.35
CA SER A 37 3.06 -13.03 4.75
C SER A 37 3.04 -12.45 3.33
N ARG A 38 2.45 -13.18 2.39
CA ARG A 38 2.28 -12.70 1.02
C ARG A 38 1.25 -11.58 0.99
N ILE A 39 1.55 -10.54 0.24
CA ILE A 39 0.67 -9.37 0.12
C ILE A 39 -0.08 -9.48 -1.21
N PRO A 40 -1.41 -9.64 -1.18
CA PRO A 40 -2.20 -9.64 -2.40
C PRO A 40 -2.41 -8.21 -2.90
N ALA A 41 -2.33 -8.03 -4.22
CA ALA A 41 -2.65 -6.75 -4.84
C ALA A 41 -4.09 -6.35 -4.51
N VAL A 42 -4.28 -5.10 -4.10
CA VAL A 42 -5.61 -4.59 -3.70
C VAL A 42 -6.52 -4.36 -4.90
N THR A 43 -5.96 -4.26 -6.10
CA THR A 43 -6.71 -4.07 -7.34
C THR A 43 -5.84 -4.47 -8.53
N GLU A 44 -6.47 -4.61 -9.69
CA GLU A 44 -5.78 -4.81 -10.96
C GLU A 44 -5.05 -3.52 -11.34
N GLY A 45 -3.91 -3.65 -11.99
CA GLY A 45 -3.18 -2.51 -12.52
C GLY A 45 -1.81 -2.87 -13.06
N THR A 46 -0.91 -1.91 -13.04
CA THR A 46 0.44 -2.04 -13.59
C THR A 46 1.45 -1.57 -12.55
N VAL A 47 2.53 -2.33 -12.38
CA VAL A 47 3.65 -1.91 -11.52
C VAL A 47 4.29 -0.66 -12.12
N GLN A 48 4.41 0.39 -11.31
CA GLN A 48 4.99 1.67 -11.74
C GLN A 48 6.44 1.81 -11.28
N VAL A 49 6.69 1.47 -10.01
CA VAL A 49 7.99 1.67 -9.36
C VAL A 49 8.27 0.52 -8.42
N VAL A 50 9.52 0.08 -8.41
CA VAL A 50 10.08 -0.78 -7.37
C VAL A 50 11.36 -0.09 -6.93
N LYS A 51 11.47 0.28 -5.66
CA LYS A 51 12.63 1.05 -5.20
C LYS A 51 12.95 0.77 -3.73
N TRP A 52 14.19 1.09 -3.35
CA TRP A 52 14.63 1.15 -1.97
C TRP A 52 14.53 2.59 -1.46
N SER A 53 13.96 2.74 -0.29
CA SER A 53 13.93 4.01 0.47
C SER A 53 14.53 3.75 1.84
N SER A 54 15.43 4.63 2.31
CA SER A 54 16.00 4.50 3.65
C SER A 54 14.92 4.59 4.75
N ILE A 55 13.83 5.27 4.48
CA ILE A 55 12.72 5.46 5.43
C ILE A 55 11.66 4.37 5.28
N LEU A 56 11.23 4.11 4.04
CA LEU A 56 10.12 3.20 3.75
C LEU A 56 10.55 1.75 3.44
N GLY A 57 11.86 1.50 3.34
CA GLY A 57 12.38 0.19 2.97
C GLY A 57 12.10 -0.15 1.51
N TRP A 58 11.87 -1.42 1.22
CA TRP A 58 11.47 -1.83 -0.12
C TRP A 58 10.03 -1.42 -0.39
N VAL A 59 9.83 -0.77 -1.54
CA VAL A 59 8.56 -0.17 -1.93
C VAL A 59 8.18 -0.66 -3.32
N LEU A 60 6.91 -1.02 -3.49
CA LEU A 60 6.30 -1.23 -4.80
C LEU A 60 5.10 -0.29 -4.92
N VAL A 61 5.02 0.42 -6.04
CA VAL A 61 3.86 1.27 -6.37
C VAL A 61 3.20 0.70 -7.61
N GLN A 62 1.89 0.51 -7.55
CA GLN A 62 1.06 0.10 -8.69
C GLN A 62 0.05 1.18 -9.05
N SER A 63 -0.40 1.16 -10.28
CA SER A 63 -1.59 1.90 -10.69
C SER A 63 -2.85 1.11 -10.37
N GLY A 64 -3.97 1.83 -10.28
CA GLY A 64 -5.31 1.26 -10.20
C GLY A 64 -6.27 2.21 -10.88
N TRP A 65 -7.49 1.74 -11.13
CA TRP A 65 -8.51 2.57 -11.75
C TRP A 65 -9.61 2.89 -10.76
N ASP A 66 -9.81 4.17 -10.53
CA ASP A 66 -10.90 4.70 -9.69
C ASP A 66 -12.12 4.95 -10.58
N ALA A 67 -13.01 3.96 -10.67
CA ALA A 67 -14.20 4.06 -11.51
C ALA A 67 -15.22 5.06 -10.98
N ILE A 68 -15.18 5.40 -9.69
CA ILE A 68 -16.11 6.39 -9.10
C ILE A 68 -15.81 7.78 -9.63
N ASN A 69 -14.52 8.14 -9.69
CA ASN A 69 -14.09 9.48 -10.14
C ASN A 69 -13.49 9.48 -11.55
N GLY A 70 -13.41 8.32 -12.20
CA GLY A 70 -12.93 8.20 -13.59
C GLY A 70 -11.48 8.60 -13.76
N ARG A 71 -10.59 8.11 -12.90
CA ARG A 71 -9.17 8.47 -12.95
C ARG A 71 -8.26 7.34 -12.48
N ALA A 72 -6.99 7.42 -12.86
CA ALA A 72 -5.97 6.55 -12.31
C ALA A 72 -5.64 6.98 -10.87
N VAL A 73 -5.37 6.00 -10.01
CA VAL A 73 -4.83 6.21 -8.67
C VAL A 73 -3.62 5.30 -8.50
N PHE A 74 -2.83 5.55 -7.44
CA PHE A 74 -1.59 4.84 -7.23
C PHE A 74 -1.53 4.31 -5.81
N ILE A 75 -1.19 3.03 -5.69
CA ILE A 75 -1.16 2.31 -4.42
C ILE A 75 0.30 1.98 -4.10
N GLY A 76 0.76 2.40 -2.92
CA GLY A 76 2.11 2.11 -2.44
C GLY A 76 2.08 1.06 -1.34
N TYR A 77 2.98 0.08 -1.46
CA TYR A 77 3.20 -0.97 -0.48
C TYR A 77 4.61 -0.81 0.06
N CYS A 78 4.76 -0.57 1.35
CA CYS A 78 6.05 -0.20 1.97
C CYS A 78 6.50 -1.21 3.01
N HIS A 79 7.79 -1.12 3.38
CA HIS A 79 8.46 -1.97 4.37
C HIS A 79 8.52 -3.44 3.96
N LEU A 80 8.54 -3.70 2.64
CA LEU A 80 8.56 -5.06 2.13
C LEU A 80 9.83 -5.80 2.56
N GLN A 81 9.72 -7.11 2.77
CA GLN A 81 10.78 -7.94 3.31
C GLN A 81 12.02 -7.95 2.43
N GLU A 82 11.82 -7.94 1.12
CA GLU A 82 12.89 -7.99 0.13
C GLU A 82 12.45 -7.25 -1.12
N LYS A 83 13.38 -7.03 -2.04
CA LYS A 83 13.05 -6.43 -3.33
C LYS A 83 11.99 -7.30 -4.03
N PRO A 84 10.83 -6.74 -4.37
CA PRO A 84 9.82 -7.48 -5.12
C PRO A 84 10.35 -7.98 -6.45
N ALA A 85 9.95 -9.20 -6.83
CA ALA A 85 10.35 -9.79 -8.10
C ALA A 85 9.67 -9.15 -9.31
N LEU A 86 8.51 -8.52 -9.10
CA LEU A 86 7.75 -7.86 -10.16
C LEU A 86 8.49 -6.59 -10.61
N GLN A 87 8.61 -6.42 -11.92
CA GLN A 87 9.30 -5.28 -12.49
C GLN A 87 8.32 -4.20 -12.96
N PRO A 88 8.77 -2.92 -13.07
CA PRO A 88 7.96 -1.87 -13.66
C PRO A 88 7.39 -2.27 -15.02
N LYS A 89 6.16 -1.82 -15.30
CA LYS A 89 5.36 -2.13 -16.49
C LYS A 89 4.71 -3.51 -16.49
N THR A 90 4.95 -4.35 -15.47
CA THR A 90 4.28 -5.63 -15.33
C THR A 90 2.80 -5.42 -14.97
N ARG A 91 1.91 -6.11 -15.69
CA ARG A 91 0.49 -6.13 -15.34
C ARG A 91 0.28 -7.06 -14.16
N ILE A 92 -0.56 -6.63 -13.23
CA ILE A 92 -0.95 -7.43 -12.06
C ILE A 92 -2.46 -7.53 -11.95
N LYS A 93 -2.92 -8.66 -11.45
CA LYS A 93 -4.35 -8.92 -11.20
C LYS A 93 -4.64 -8.70 -9.73
N ILE A 94 -5.89 -8.35 -9.41
CA ILE A 94 -6.33 -8.31 -8.02
C ILE A 94 -6.04 -9.64 -7.33
N GLY A 95 -5.50 -9.59 -6.12
CA GLY A 95 -5.16 -10.77 -5.33
C GLY A 95 -3.82 -11.43 -5.67
N GLN A 96 -3.17 -11.03 -6.76
CA GLN A 96 -1.85 -11.53 -7.11
C GLN A 96 -0.83 -11.06 -6.06
N THR A 97 0.07 -11.95 -5.65
CA THR A 97 1.13 -11.59 -4.69
C THR A 97 2.06 -10.54 -5.30
N ILE A 98 2.22 -9.41 -4.61
CA ILE A 98 3.10 -8.33 -5.04
C ILE A 98 4.41 -8.28 -4.25
N GLY A 99 4.47 -8.95 -3.13
CA GLY A 99 5.63 -8.97 -2.23
C GLY A 99 5.28 -9.64 -0.92
N LYS A 100 6.15 -9.48 0.06
CA LYS A 100 5.97 -10.07 1.40
C LYS A 100 6.11 -9.00 2.47
N VAL A 101 5.32 -9.15 3.52
CA VAL A 101 5.38 -8.26 4.70
C VAL A 101 6.76 -8.35 5.34
N GLY A 102 7.36 -7.22 5.56
CA GLY A 102 8.67 -7.12 6.19
C GLY A 102 8.71 -6.08 7.28
N ASN A 103 9.92 -5.61 7.56
CA ASN A 103 10.18 -4.63 8.61
C ASN A 103 11.34 -3.71 8.18
N THR A 104 11.43 -3.45 6.87
CA THR A 104 12.53 -2.68 6.28
C THR A 104 12.27 -1.18 6.31
N GLY A 105 13.36 -0.41 6.32
CA GLY A 105 13.29 1.05 6.41
C GLY A 105 13.27 1.56 7.84
N SER A 106 13.83 2.76 8.04
CA SER A 106 14.00 3.33 9.38
C SER A 106 12.68 3.70 10.07
N ALA A 107 11.60 3.89 9.31
CA ALA A 107 10.29 4.21 9.86
C ALA A 107 9.55 2.98 10.41
N SER A 108 10.04 1.75 10.14
CA SER A 108 9.40 0.54 10.61
C SER A 108 10.00 0.10 11.95
N ARG A 109 9.15 -0.15 12.95
CA ARG A 109 9.54 -0.60 14.29
C ARG A 109 8.93 -1.96 14.63
N GLY A 110 8.55 -2.71 13.65
CA GLY A 110 7.94 -4.03 13.79
C GLY A 110 7.35 -4.43 12.46
N ALA A 111 7.24 -5.72 12.21
CA ALA A 111 6.75 -6.24 10.95
C ALA A 111 5.34 -5.73 10.65
N HIS A 112 5.17 -5.04 9.53
CA HIS A 112 3.86 -4.53 9.10
C HIS A 112 3.89 -4.14 7.63
N LEU A 113 2.70 -4.04 7.04
CA LEU A 113 2.50 -3.42 5.73
C LEU A 113 2.00 -1.99 5.96
N HIS A 114 2.68 -1.01 5.38
CA HIS A 114 2.19 0.36 5.28
C HIS A 114 1.66 0.55 3.87
N LEU A 115 0.36 0.83 3.76
CA LEU A 115 -0.36 0.97 2.49
C LEU A 115 -0.73 2.43 2.27
N THR A 116 -0.44 2.97 1.09
CA THR A 116 -0.87 4.32 0.70
C THR A 116 -1.73 4.26 -0.55
N VAL A 117 -2.66 5.21 -0.67
CA VAL A 117 -3.42 5.45 -1.90
C VAL A 117 -3.39 6.94 -2.19
N GLY A 118 -3.12 7.32 -3.40
CA GLY A 118 -3.10 8.72 -3.78
C GLY A 118 -3.20 8.94 -5.29
N PRO A 119 -3.30 10.22 -5.71
CA PRO A 119 -3.53 10.55 -7.12
C PRO A 119 -2.26 10.48 -7.98
N ARG A 120 -1.09 10.31 -7.40
CA ARG A 120 0.20 10.32 -8.10
C ARG A 120 1.09 9.17 -7.67
N VAL A 121 2.03 8.78 -8.54
CA VAL A 121 3.06 7.78 -8.20
C VAL A 121 3.85 8.23 -6.96
N THR A 122 4.13 9.53 -6.84
CA THR A 122 4.88 10.11 -5.72
C THR A 122 4.09 10.18 -4.42
N SER A 123 2.79 9.92 -4.44
CA SER A 123 1.95 9.98 -3.23
C SER A 123 2.41 9.02 -2.14
N VAL A 124 3.11 7.94 -2.49
CA VAL A 124 3.69 7.02 -1.50
C VAL A 124 4.67 7.74 -0.58
N THR A 125 5.34 8.78 -1.07
CA THR A 125 6.38 9.51 -0.34
C THR A 125 5.89 10.87 0.18
N PHE A 126 5.17 11.64 -0.63
CA PHE A 126 4.74 12.99 -0.27
C PHE A 126 3.51 13.41 -1.09
N GLY A 127 2.90 14.52 -0.67
CA GLY A 127 1.77 15.11 -1.38
C GLY A 127 0.44 14.55 -0.90
N VAL A 128 -0.57 14.69 -1.76
CA VAL A 128 -1.94 14.28 -1.45
C VAL A 128 -2.05 12.77 -1.33
N VAL A 129 -2.72 12.32 -0.28
CA VAL A 129 -3.08 10.91 -0.05
C VAL A 129 -4.53 10.83 0.37
N PHE A 130 -5.15 9.69 0.11
CA PHE A 130 -6.50 9.36 0.55
C PHE A 130 -6.44 8.38 1.71
N ASP A 131 -7.50 8.32 2.51
CA ASP A 131 -7.66 7.28 3.53
C ASP A 131 -7.83 5.93 2.82
N PRO A 132 -6.84 5.00 2.90
CA PRO A 132 -6.93 3.75 2.16
C PRO A 132 -8.09 2.87 2.58
N GLU A 133 -8.43 2.85 3.86
CA GLU A 133 -9.55 2.01 4.36
C GLU A 133 -10.86 2.48 3.76
N ALA A 134 -11.16 3.76 3.86
CA ALA A 134 -12.39 4.34 3.32
C ALA A 134 -12.42 4.24 1.78
N PHE A 135 -11.29 4.50 1.14
CA PHE A 135 -11.19 4.42 -0.32
C PHE A 135 -11.54 3.03 -0.83
N ILE A 136 -10.94 2.00 -0.23
CA ILE A 136 -11.18 0.61 -0.64
C ILE A 136 -12.60 0.17 -0.28
N ASP A 137 -13.07 0.47 0.94
CA ASP A 137 -14.43 0.13 1.38
C ASP A 137 -15.48 0.65 0.40
N GLU A 138 -15.34 1.89 -0.05
CA GLU A 138 -16.28 2.51 -0.97
C GLU A 138 -16.29 1.77 -2.33
N ARG A 139 -15.15 1.28 -2.78
CA ARG A 139 -15.01 0.61 -4.08
C ARG A 139 -15.38 -0.87 -4.04
N ILE A 140 -15.26 -1.53 -2.92
CA ILE A 140 -15.76 -2.90 -2.74
C ILE A 140 -17.27 -2.94 -2.94
N ASN A 141 -17.96 -1.90 -2.49
CA ASN A 141 -19.42 -1.82 -2.50
C ASN A 141 -19.98 -1.08 -3.71
N ALA A 142 -19.13 -0.64 -4.60
CA ALA A 142 -19.55 0.10 -5.79
C ALA A 142 -19.95 -0.83 -6.93
#